data_0b0bfe6b319b6e9e7539e3e42f96c80f
#
_entry.id   0b0bfe6b319b6e9e7539e3e42f96c80f
#
_cell.length_a   1.000
_cell.length_b   1.000
_cell.length_c   1.000
_cell.angle_alpha   90.00
_cell.angle_beta   90.00
_cell.angle_gamma   90.00
#
_symmetry.space_group_name_H-M   'P 1'
#
loop_
_entity.id
_entity.type
_entity.pdbx_description
1 polymer ?
#
loop_
_entity_poly.entity_id
_entity_poly.type
_entity_poly.pdbx_seq_one_letter_code
_entity_poly.pdbx_strand_id
1 'polypeptide(L)'
;SRIASNTEIVAILTSGTSFNRLLRPYLIGATLICLLSLTLNHLLVPQTNIKRIQFEEKYITGANRPINQKVHRQVLPGHYVYFETYSGIRQSGYQFTYETFDNHILTSKLSADFVRLDTATGKWRLDNYRMRKLDSVGNESIATGRKLDTVLQFTSEQIAPKLNSIATMNSKELRRFIVQE
;
A
#
# COMPACT_ATOMS: atom_id res chain seq x y z
N SER A 1 5.63 -40.61 -10.25
CA SER A 1 6.72 -40.27 -11.17
C SER A 1 6.97 -41.47 -12.13
N ARG A 2 7.39 -41.21 -13.37
CA ARG A 2 7.64 -42.20 -14.39
C ARG A 2 8.63 -43.27 -13.93
N ILE A 3 9.63 -42.92 -13.15
CA ILE A 3 10.65 -43.82 -12.58
C ILE A 3 10.05 -44.79 -11.55
N ALA A 4 9.06 -44.36 -10.79
CA ALA A 4 8.38 -45.22 -9.82
C ALA A 4 7.42 -46.21 -10.47
N SER A 5 6.80 -45.84 -11.62
CA SER A 5 5.87 -46.71 -12.33
C SER A 5 6.56 -47.85 -13.09
N ASN A 6 7.84 -47.70 -13.43
CA ASN A 6 8.61 -48.71 -14.20
C ASN A 6 9.43 -49.66 -13.32
N THR A 7 9.17 -49.73 -12.01
CA THR A 7 9.93 -50.58 -11.06
C THR A 7 11.46 -50.35 -11.05
N GLU A 8 11.93 -49.27 -11.67
CA GLU A 8 13.35 -48.91 -11.76
C GLU A 8 13.98 -48.66 -10.38
N ILE A 9 13.22 -48.05 -9.46
CA ILE A 9 13.67 -47.84 -8.08
C ILE A 9 13.93 -49.20 -7.38
N VAL A 10 13.05 -50.16 -7.59
CA VAL A 10 13.19 -51.50 -6.99
C VAL A 10 14.42 -52.18 -7.54
N ALA A 11 14.66 -52.11 -8.85
CA ALA A 11 15.84 -52.67 -9.48
C ALA A 11 17.16 -52.08 -8.97
N ILE A 12 17.18 -50.74 -8.72
CA ILE A 12 18.34 -50.04 -8.16
C ILE A 12 18.57 -50.45 -6.69
N LEU A 13 17.51 -50.57 -5.89
CA LEU A 13 17.64 -50.96 -4.49
C LEU A 13 18.06 -52.46 -4.34
N THR A 14 17.57 -53.32 -5.21
CA THR A 14 17.96 -54.76 -5.22
C THR A 14 19.41 -54.97 -5.68
N SER A 15 20.00 -54.00 -6.38
CA SER A 15 21.45 -54.05 -6.73
C SER A 15 22.38 -53.71 -5.54
N GLY A 16 21.83 -53.50 -4.31
CA GLY A 16 22.60 -53.20 -3.10
C GLY A 16 22.92 -51.73 -2.87
N THR A 17 22.38 -50.82 -3.66
CA THR A 17 22.52 -49.38 -3.44
C THR A 17 21.59 -48.91 -2.32
N SER A 18 22.14 -48.18 -1.33
CA SER A 18 21.33 -47.63 -0.25
C SER A 18 20.40 -46.49 -0.75
N PHE A 19 19.20 -46.42 -0.22
CA PHE A 19 18.20 -45.41 -0.54
C PHE A 19 18.73 -43.98 -0.42
N ASN A 20 19.53 -43.70 0.61
CA ASN A 20 20.17 -42.40 0.80
C ASN A 20 21.14 -42.03 -0.32
N ARG A 21 21.79 -43.01 -0.92
CA ARG A 21 22.70 -42.78 -2.04
C ARG A 21 21.92 -42.46 -3.33
N LEU A 22 20.77 -43.09 -3.50
CA LEU A 22 19.84 -42.77 -4.59
C LEU A 22 19.25 -41.39 -4.48
N LEU A 23 18.93 -40.91 -3.27
CA LEU A 23 18.34 -39.61 -3.00
C LEU A 23 19.30 -38.41 -3.14
N ARG A 24 20.61 -38.62 -2.94
CA ARG A 24 21.61 -37.56 -2.97
C ARG A 24 21.56 -36.66 -4.21
N PRO A 25 21.55 -37.17 -5.45
CA PRO A 25 21.53 -36.35 -6.65
C PRO A 25 20.25 -35.51 -6.75
N TYR A 26 19.11 -36.07 -6.31
CA TYR A 26 17.83 -35.35 -6.29
C TYR A 26 17.83 -34.18 -5.26
N LEU A 27 18.40 -34.45 -4.07
CA LEU A 27 18.53 -33.41 -3.04
C LEU A 27 19.47 -32.28 -3.49
N ILE A 28 20.59 -32.64 -4.14
CA ILE A 28 21.50 -31.62 -4.69
C ILE A 28 20.79 -30.78 -5.75
N GLY A 29 20.09 -31.41 -6.71
CA GLY A 29 19.33 -30.70 -7.72
C GLY A 29 18.23 -29.82 -7.14
N ALA A 30 17.46 -30.35 -6.21
CA ALA A 30 16.40 -29.55 -5.51
C ALA A 30 16.97 -28.36 -4.73
N THR A 31 18.10 -28.53 -4.05
CA THR A 31 18.76 -27.46 -3.31
C THR A 31 19.27 -26.37 -4.25
N LEU A 32 19.86 -26.71 -5.39
CA LEU A 32 20.30 -25.75 -6.40
C LEU A 32 19.12 -24.94 -6.96
N ILE A 33 18.02 -25.59 -7.30
CA ILE A 33 16.81 -24.92 -7.80
C ILE A 33 16.22 -24.01 -6.72
N CYS A 34 16.18 -24.44 -5.46
CA CYS A 34 15.70 -23.65 -4.34
C CYS A 34 16.55 -22.38 -4.12
N LEU A 35 17.88 -22.51 -4.10
CA LEU A 35 18.80 -21.38 -3.98
C LEU A 35 18.66 -20.40 -5.16
N LEU A 36 18.55 -20.92 -6.38
CA LEU A 36 18.31 -20.09 -7.57
C LEU A 36 16.99 -19.33 -7.46
N SER A 37 15.92 -20.00 -7.06
CA SER A 37 14.60 -19.39 -6.87
C SER A 37 14.63 -18.30 -5.78
N LEU A 38 15.31 -18.56 -4.66
CA LEU A 38 15.46 -17.56 -3.59
C LEU A 38 16.22 -16.32 -4.06
N THR A 39 17.32 -16.49 -4.79
CA THR A 39 18.09 -15.37 -5.34
C THR A 39 17.28 -14.56 -6.33
N LEU A 40 16.57 -15.21 -7.23
CA LEU A 40 15.70 -14.54 -8.20
C LEU A 40 14.60 -13.72 -7.50
N ASN A 41 13.90 -14.33 -6.54
CA ASN A 41 12.81 -13.67 -5.83
C ASN A 41 13.29 -12.50 -4.95
N HIS A 42 14.46 -12.61 -4.31
CA HIS A 42 14.95 -11.56 -3.43
C HIS A 42 15.68 -10.42 -4.13
N LEU A 43 16.34 -10.70 -5.24
CA LEU A 43 17.18 -9.70 -5.93
C LEU A 43 16.57 -9.21 -7.25
N LEU A 44 16.11 -10.14 -8.10
CA LEU A 44 15.65 -9.75 -9.44
C LEU A 44 14.23 -9.21 -9.47
N VAL A 45 13.31 -9.86 -8.76
CA VAL A 45 11.89 -9.48 -8.79
C VAL A 45 11.64 -8.05 -8.31
N PRO A 46 12.22 -7.56 -7.19
CA PRO A 46 12.04 -6.17 -6.78
C PRO A 46 12.56 -5.16 -7.82
N GLN A 47 13.73 -5.43 -8.42
CA GLN A 47 14.32 -4.52 -9.39
C GLN A 47 13.52 -4.45 -10.71
N THR A 48 13.03 -5.58 -11.18
CA THR A 48 12.17 -5.63 -12.38
C THR A 48 10.82 -4.99 -12.14
N ASN A 49 10.24 -5.15 -10.96
CA ASN A 49 8.98 -4.49 -10.61
C ASN A 49 9.10 -2.96 -10.61
N ILE A 50 10.21 -2.41 -10.12
CA ILE A 50 10.45 -0.95 -10.18
C ILE A 50 10.39 -0.47 -11.64
N LYS A 51 11.12 -1.12 -12.55
CA LYS A 51 11.14 -0.76 -13.98
C LYS A 51 9.76 -0.91 -14.63
N ARG A 52 9.03 -1.98 -14.29
CA ARG A 52 7.68 -2.23 -14.78
C ARG A 52 6.74 -1.10 -14.36
N ILE A 53 6.74 -0.72 -13.09
CA ILE A 53 5.89 0.33 -12.55
C ILE A 53 6.21 1.69 -13.18
N GLN A 54 7.49 2.03 -13.33
CA GLN A 54 7.91 3.26 -14.01
C GLN A 54 7.42 3.29 -15.47
N PHE A 55 7.47 2.16 -16.16
CA PHE A 55 6.95 2.04 -17.52
C PHE A 55 5.43 2.17 -17.56
N GLU A 56 4.72 1.49 -16.67
CA GLU A 56 3.25 1.59 -16.56
C GLU A 56 2.80 3.02 -16.24
N GLU A 57 3.48 3.71 -15.32
CA GLU A 57 3.20 5.11 -15.00
C GLU A 57 3.42 6.03 -16.19
N LYS A 58 4.52 5.81 -16.94
CA LYS A 58 4.89 6.67 -18.06
C LYS A 58 4.03 6.47 -19.30
N TYR A 59 3.67 5.22 -19.64
CA TYR A 59 3.07 4.89 -20.94
C TYR A 59 1.62 4.40 -20.87
N ILE A 60 1.20 3.81 -19.78
CA ILE A 60 -0.13 3.16 -19.68
C ILE A 60 -1.05 3.96 -18.77
N THR A 61 -0.58 4.37 -17.62
CA THR A 61 -1.47 4.92 -16.60
C THR A 61 -1.83 6.38 -16.85
N GLY A 62 -1.01 7.15 -17.55
CA GLY A 62 -1.27 8.55 -17.88
C GLY A 62 -1.71 9.38 -16.64
N ALA A 63 -1.68 10.69 -16.72
CA ALA A 63 -2.01 11.60 -15.63
C ALA A 63 -3.47 11.53 -15.11
N ASN A 64 -4.31 10.61 -15.61
CA ASN A 64 -5.76 10.64 -15.41
C ASN A 64 -6.37 9.56 -14.54
N ARG A 65 -5.61 8.58 -14.03
CA ARG A 65 -6.20 7.57 -13.15
C ARG A 65 -6.23 8.06 -11.69
N PRO A 66 -7.41 8.06 -11.04
CA PRO A 66 -7.45 8.15 -9.59
C PRO A 66 -6.74 6.91 -9.03
N ILE A 67 -5.62 7.12 -8.38
CA ILE A 67 -4.73 6.03 -7.97
C ILE A 67 -5.31 5.30 -6.75
N ASN A 68 -6.12 5.98 -5.94
CA ASN A 68 -6.68 5.43 -4.73
C ASN A 68 -8.18 5.71 -4.63
N GLN A 69 -8.97 4.64 -4.48
CA GLN A 69 -10.40 4.69 -4.16
C GLN A 69 -10.61 4.27 -2.70
N LYS A 70 -11.56 4.93 -2.04
CA LYS A 70 -11.95 4.63 -0.65
C LYS A 70 -10.76 4.63 0.32
N VAL A 71 -9.96 5.68 0.24
CA VAL A 71 -8.79 5.84 1.11
C VAL A 71 -9.27 6.26 2.50
N HIS A 72 -9.05 5.43 3.50
CA HIS A 72 -9.28 5.73 4.90
C HIS A 72 -7.98 5.57 5.67
N ARG A 73 -7.49 6.66 6.28
CA ARG A 73 -6.20 6.69 6.96
C ARG A 73 -6.26 7.48 8.26
N GLN A 74 -5.60 6.94 9.28
CA GLN A 74 -5.24 7.72 10.46
C GLN A 74 -3.94 8.45 10.15
N VAL A 75 -3.98 9.79 10.13
CA VAL A 75 -2.82 10.63 9.79
C VAL A 75 -2.05 11.08 11.03
N LEU A 76 -2.76 11.21 12.16
CA LEU A 76 -2.21 11.47 13.49
C LEU A 76 -3.09 10.75 14.52
N PRO A 77 -2.60 10.49 15.75
CA PRO A 77 -3.45 9.95 16.81
C PRO A 77 -4.74 10.76 16.97
N GLY A 78 -5.89 10.09 16.82
CA GLY A 78 -7.21 10.73 16.87
C GLY A 78 -7.63 11.52 15.63
N HIS A 79 -6.83 11.55 14.55
CA HIS A 79 -7.17 12.26 13.32
C HIS A 79 -7.29 11.31 12.14
N TYR A 80 -8.47 11.25 11.54
CA TYR A 80 -8.77 10.36 10.43
C TYR A 80 -9.13 11.14 9.18
N VAL A 81 -8.64 10.66 8.04
CA VAL A 81 -8.90 11.23 6.71
C VAL A 81 -9.57 10.17 5.84
N TYR A 82 -10.61 10.58 5.17
CA TYR A 82 -11.28 9.77 4.17
C TYR A 82 -11.36 10.51 2.83
N PHE A 83 -11.11 9.79 1.75
CA PHE A 83 -11.37 10.20 0.38
C PHE A 83 -12.07 9.07 -0.37
N GLU A 84 -13.17 9.37 -1.05
CA GLU A 84 -13.75 8.41 -1.99
C GLU A 84 -12.79 8.17 -3.16
N THR A 85 -12.16 9.26 -3.63
CA THR A 85 -11.18 9.20 -4.71
C THR A 85 -10.08 10.21 -4.47
N TYR A 86 -8.83 9.79 -4.53
CA TYR A 86 -7.68 10.67 -4.36
C TYR A 86 -6.63 10.47 -5.46
N SER A 87 -6.17 11.54 -6.05
CA SER A 87 -5.06 11.57 -7.01
C SER A 87 -3.82 12.18 -6.39
N GLY A 88 -2.81 11.37 -6.12
CA GLY A 88 -1.52 11.84 -5.59
C GLY A 88 -0.76 12.74 -6.56
N ILE A 89 -0.92 12.55 -7.88
CA ILE A 89 -0.29 13.36 -8.93
C ILE A 89 -0.89 14.77 -8.96
N ARG A 90 -2.22 14.86 -8.90
CA ARG A 90 -2.94 16.14 -8.90
C ARG A 90 -3.09 16.76 -7.51
N GLN A 91 -2.70 16.01 -6.48
CA GLN A 91 -2.88 16.37 -5.06
C GLN A 91 -4.31 16.87 -4.79
N SER A 92 -5.29 16.12 -5.31
CA SER A 92 -6.70 16.48 -5.22
C SER A 92 -7.55 15.23 -5.02
N GLY A 93 -8.70 15.41 -4.37
CA GLY A 93 -9.63 14.31 -4.08
C GLY A 93 -11.08 14.75 -4.02
N TYR A 94 -11.96 13.76 -4.13
CA TYR A 94 -13.40 13.91 -4.08
C TYR A 94 -13.95 13.25 -2.82
N GLN A 95 -15.09 13.77 -2.34
CA GLN A 95 -15.79 13.28 -1.13
C GLN A 95 -14.84 13.15 0.05
N PHE A 96 -14.23 14.28 0.38
CA PHE A 96 -13.28 14.40 1.48
C PHE A 96 -13.98 14.47 2.82
N THR A 97 -13.40 13.77 3.81
CA THR A 97 -13.80 13.90 5.20
C THR A 97 -12.55 13.90 6.09
N TYR A 98 -12.49 14.82 7.03
CA TYR A 98 -11.47 14.90 8.07
C TYR A 98 -12.16 14.89 9.44
N GLU A 99 -11.85 13.88 10.24
CA GLU A 99 -12.46 13.66 11.55
C GLU A 99 -11.41 13.75 12.65
N THR A 100 -11.76 14.45 13.71
CA THR A 100 -10.93 14.56 14.91
C THR A 100 -11.66 13.96 16.10
N PHE A 101 -10.98 13.06 16.79
CA PHE A 101 -11.47 12.39 18.00
C PHE A 101 -10.59 12.78 19.18
N ASP A 102 -11.24 13.04 20.31
CA ASP A 102 -10.60 13.16 21.60
C ASP A 102 -11.22 12.13 22.55
N ASN A 103 -10.37 11.26 23.17
CA ASN A 103 -10.82 10.16 24.04
C ASN A 103 -11.96 9.33 23.43
N HIS A 104 -11.84 8.97 22.13
CA HIS A 104 -12.83 8.23 21.34
C HIS A 104 -14.16 8.97 21.07
N ILE A 105 -14.25 10.25 21.42
CA ILE A 105 -15.41 11.08 21.15
C ILE A 105 -15.09 11.96 19.93
N LEU A 106 -16.01 11.98 18.94
CA LEU A 106 -15.87 12.84 17.76
C LEU A 106 -16.03 14.29 18.19
N THR A 107 -14.98 15.10 18.06
CA THR A 107 -14.96 16.52 18.42
C THR A 107 -15.17 17.43 17.20
N SER A 108 -14.65 17.03 16.04
CA SER A 108 -14.89 17.79 14.81
C SER A 108 -14.94 16.90 13.59
N LYS A 109 -15.77 17.29 12.62
CA LYS A 109 -15.87 16.67 11.30
C LYS A 109 -15.92 17.75 10.23
N LEU A 110 -14.94 17.74 9.33
CA LEU A 110 -14.87 18.59 8.16
C LEU A 110 -15.11 17.74 6.93
N SER A 111 -16.11 18.01 6.13
CA SER A 111 -16.37 17.34 4.86
C SER A 111 -16.40 18.33 3.71
N ALA A 112 -16.01 17.89 2.51
CA ALA A 112 -16.05 18.68 1.30
C ALA A 112 -16.25 17.79 0.07
N ASP A 113 -16.90 18.31 -0.96
CA ASP A 113 -17.13 17.57 -2.19
C ASP A 113 -15.83 17.38 -2.97
N PHE A 114 -15.00 18.41 -3.01
CA PHE A 114 -13.71 18.40 -3.68
C PHE A 114 -12.65 19.14 -2.85
N VAL A 115 -11.44 18.59 -2.83
CA VAL A 115 -10.28 19.24 -2.22
C VAL A 115 -9.07 19.20 -3.13
N ARG A 116 -8.27 20.25 -3.07
CA ARG A 116 -7.00 20.34 -3.81
C ARG A 116 -5.94 21.01 -2.94
N LEU A 117 -4.74 20.45 -2.95
CA LEU A 117 -3.58 21.10 -2.35
C LEU A 117 -3.04 22.17 -3.31
N ASP A 118 -2.94 23.38 -2.84
CA ASP A 118 -2.19 24.45 -3.49
C ASP A 118 -0.73 24.32 -3.10
N THR A 119 0.10 23.84 -4.00
CA THR A 119 1.53 23.59 -3.75
C THR A 119 2.33 24.88 -3.53
N ALA A 120 1.84 26.02 -4.01
CA ALA A 120 2.50 27.30 -3.83
C ALA A 120 2.33 27.84 -2.41
N THR A 121 1.14 27.65 -1.81
CA THR A 121 0.81 28.16 -0.49
C THR A 121 0.83 27.10 0.61
N GLY A 122 0.88 25.81 0.24
CA GLY A 122 0.77 24.68 1.18
C GLY A 122 -0.61 24.53 1.83
N LYS A 123 -1.64 25.23 1.32
CA LYS A 123 -3.00 25.21 1.86
C LYS A 123 -3.89 24.27 1.04
N TRP A 124 -4.79 23.61 1.74
CA TRP A 124 -5.84 22.82 1.11
C TRP A 124 -7.03 23.72 0.80
N ARG A 125 -7.43 23.77 -0.46
CA ARG A 125 -8.66 24.42 -0.90
C ARG A 125 -9.76 23.37 -0.94
N LEU A 126 -10.83 23.65 -0.21
CA LEU A 126 -12.02 22.83 -0.08
C LEU A 126 -13.18 23.51 -0.79
N ASP A 127 -13.86 22.78 -1.66
CA ASP A 127 -15.07 23.25 -2.33
C ASP A 127 -16.30 22.56 -1.72
N ASN A 128 -17.37 23.36 -1.48
CA ASN A 128 -18.60 22.91 -0.83
C ASN A 128 -18.35 22.23 0.53
N TYR A 129 -17.76 22.97 1.45
CA TYR A 129 -17.40 22.41 2.75
C TYR A 129 -18.54 22.49 3.77
N ARG A 130 -18.53 21.50 4.66
CA ARG A 130 -19.35 21.45 5.88
C ARG A 130 -18.46 21.10 7.06
N MET A 131 -18.37 22.00 8.02
CA MET A 131 -17.63 21.81 9.25
C MET A 131 -18.63 21.66 10.40
N ARG A 132 -18.53 20.56 11.12
CA ARG A 132 -19.26 20.26 12.34
C ARG A 132 -18.29 20.21 13.50
N LYS A 133 -18.53 20.95 14.55
CA LYS A 133 -17.76 20.92 15.79
C LYS A 133 -18.68 20.63 16.95
N LEU A 134 -18.26 19.75 17.86
CA LEU A 134 -18.89 19.52 19.14
C LEU A 134 -18.10 20.21 20.23
N ASP A 135 -18.79 20.92 21.09
CA ASP A 135 -18.21 21.48 22.30
C ASP A 135 -18.17 20.43 23.42
N SER A 136 -17.34 20.63 24.44
CA SER A 136 -17.22 19.78 25.63
C SER A 136 -18.55 19.59 26.39
N VAL A 137 -19.51 20.49 26.19
CA VAL A 137 -20.87 20.43 26.79
C VAL A 137 -21.86 19.70 25.88
N GLY A 138 -21.43 19.25 24.68
CA GLY A 138 -22.28 18.56 23.72
C GLY A 138 -23.05 19.46 22.75
N ASN A 139 -22.81 20.78 22.79
CA ASN A 139 -23.40 21.68 21.81
C ASN A 139 -22.75 21.51 20.45
N GLU A 140 -23.59 21.47 19.42
CA GLU A 140 -23.17 21.29 18.04
C GLU A 140 -23.16 22.65 17.29
N SER A 141 -22.04 22.96 16.64
CA SER A 141 -21.95 24.09 15.73
C SER A 141 -21.68 23.60 14.31
N ILE A 142 -22.46 24.09 13.34
CA ILE A 142 -22.33 23.74 11.93
C ILE A 142 -22.01 25.00 11.13
N ALA A 143 -20.89 24.95 10.39
CA ALA A 143 -20.53 25.98 9.42
C ALA A 143 -20.47 25.36 8.02
N THR A 144 -21.08 26.01 7.04
CA THR A 144 -21.07 25.57 5.64
C THR A 144 -20.64 26.71 4.73
N GLY A 145 -20.01 26.39 3.62
CA GLY A 145 -19.63 27.41 2.65
C GLY A 145 -19.15 26.81 1.32
N ARG A 146 -19.01 27.64 0.32
CA ARG A 146 -18.60 27.21 -1.03
C ARG A 146 -17.10 26.96 -1.15
N LYS A 147 -16.27 27.76 -0.47
CA LYS A 147 -14.80 27.65 -0.53
C LYS A 147 -14.18 27.90 0.83
N LEU A 148 -13.19 27.10 1.19
CA LEU A 148 -12.40 27.27 2.38
C LEU A 148 -10.93 26.93 2.06
N ASP A 149 -10.03 27.87 2.32
CA ASP A 149 -8.60 27.60 2.27
C ASP A 149 -8.09 27.38 3.69
N THR A 150 -7.60 26.19 3.99
CA THR A 150 -7.15 25.80 5.34
C THR A 150 -5.87 24.98 5.30
N VAL A 151 -5.13 25.00 6.41
CA VAL A 151 -3.99 24.12 6.61
C VAL A 151 -4.48 22.87 7.32
N LEU A 152 -4.28 21.71 6.72
CA LEU A 152 -4.59 20.42 7.32
C LEU A 152 -3.28 19.76 7.80
N GLN A 153 -3.36 19.08 8.96
CA GLN A 153 -2.19 18.50 9.62
C GLN A 153 -1.77 17.15 9.02
N PHE A 154 -1.75 17.05 7.68
CA PHE A 154 -1.28 15.86 6.99
C PHE A 154 -0.66 16.20 5.64
N THR A 155 0.22 15.31 5.19
CA THR A 155 0.91 15.43 3.90
C THR A 155 0.24 14.53 2.86
N SER A 156 0.32 14.91 1.59
CA SER A 156 -0.22 14.10 0.49
C SER A 156 0.40 12.68 0.42
N GLU A 157 1.62 12.53 0.91
CA GLU A 157 2.33 11.24 0.99
C GLU A 157 1.73 10.27 2.03
N GLN A 158 1.15 10.80 3.10
CA GLN A 158 0.48 9.99 4.12
C GLN A 158 -0.87 9.45 3.63
N ILE A 159 -1.53 10.17 2.71
CA ILE A 159 -2.83 9.76 2.15
C ILE A 159 -2.65 8.68 1.09
N ALA A 160 -1.73 8.88 0.19
CA ALA A 160 -1.40 7.95 -0.87
C ALA A 160 0.04 7.46 -0.68
N PRO A 161 0.31 6.56 0.28
CA PRO A 161 1.54 5.81 0.23
C PRO A 161 1.56 5.16 -1.14
N LYS A 162 2.67 5.32 -1.84
CA LYS A 162 2.87 4.70 -3.17
C LYS A 162 2.56 3.21 -3.01
N LEU A 163 1.33 2.77 -3.28
CA LEU A 163 0.93 1.34 -3.28
C LEU A 163 1.91 0.53 -4.12
N ASN A 164 2.48 1.17 -5.12
CA ASN A 164 3.57 0.66 -5.92
C ASN A 164 4.87 0.45 -5.12
N SER A 165 5.07 1.16 -3.98
CA SER A 165 6.27 0.99 -3.18
C SER A 165 6.31 -0.34 -2.44
N ILE A 166 5.17 -0.88 -2.02
CA ILE A 166 5.10 -2.18 -1.33
C ILE A 166 5.58 -3.32 -2.26
N ALA A 167 5.14 -3.29 -3.53
CA ALA A 167 5.58 -4.27 -4.53
C ALA A 167 7.07 -4.17 -4.92
N THR A 168 7.70 -3.05 -4.60
CA THR A 168 9.12 -2.79 -4.87
C THR A 168 10.00 -2.86 -3.63
N MET A 169 9.40 -2.97 -2.44
CA MET A 169 10.12 -3.03 -1.17
C MET A 169 10.89 -4.35 -1.02
N ASN A 170 12.13 -4.21 -0.58
CA ASN A 170 12.94 -5.32 -0.13
C ASN A 170 12.42 -5.82 1.24
N SER A 171 12.71 -7.07 1.60
CA SER A 171 12.27 -7.70 2.86
C SER A 171 12.64 -6.89 4.12
N LYS A 172 13.76 -6.15 4.09
CA LYS A 172 14.17 -5.26 5.19
C LYS A 172 13.32 -4.00 5.28
N GLU A 173 12.96 -3.42 4.14
CA GLU A 173 12.11 -2.24 4.03
C GLU A 173 10.67 -2.58 4.41
N LEU A 174 10.17 -3.74 3.96
CA LEU A 174 8.85 -4.24 4.31
C LEU A 174 8.70 -4.46 5.82
N ARG A 175 9.71 -5.02 6.50
CA ARG A 175 9.70 -5.18 7.96
C ARG A 175 9.66 -3.83 8.69
N ARG A 176 10.40 -2.83 8.22
CA ARG A 176 10.35 -1.47 8.81
C ARG A 176 8.98 -0.84 8.61
N PHE A 177 8.39 -1.01 7.44
CA PHE A 177 7.06 -0.50 7.13
C PHE A 177 5.98 -1.09 8.05
N ILE A 178 6.00 -2.43 8.28
CA ILE A 178 5.04 -3.12 9.18
C ILE A 178 5.17 -2.67 10.64
N VAL A 179 6.36 -2.30 11.09
CA VAL A 179 6.59 -1.85 12.49
C VAL A 179 6.15 -0.38 12.69
N GLN A 180 6.01 0.40 11.62
CA GLN A 180 5.61 1.82 11.68
C GLN A 180 4.09 2.04 11.54
N GLU A 181 3.31 1.04 11.13
CA GLU A 181 1.83 1.06 11.14
C GLU A 181 1.24 0.48 12.43
#